data_d816bbefd3b55b07064a761202c82ed3
#
_entry.id   d816bbefd3b55b07064a761202c82ed3
#
_cell.length_a   1.000
_cell.length_b   1.000
_cell.length_c   1.000
_cell.angle_alpha   90.00
_cell.angle_beta   90.00
_cell.angle_gamma   90.00
#
_symmetry.space_group_name_H-M   'P 1'
#
loop_
_entity.id
_entity.type
_entity.pdbx_description
1 polymer ?
#
loop_
_entity_poly.entity_id
_entity_poly.type
_entity_poly.pdbx_seq_one_letter_code
_entity_poly.pdbx_strand_id
1 'polypeptide(L)'
;WKATSDPGLVSNIAFTNGQLSWTGAEGMRYAVYAVPENAAQTTACRDARYLLGLSYSTDYSIPTIYRTGYTYAVSIVDRYGNEYAPLFMGATAGTNEAVTLNTPVNNGTAIGNYEFTWSSVADASYYIDIARDDLFTDLILSRETTGTSFPSSYLPDLEKGTYYWRIRTRKANCSDGISSVYAFQSGPFEIESPTKGATEVSVTPSITWTEYPNATEYRLEINKYDDFRSMGKVLDQRYSEHSITLPEGVLVGNTKYYARVTAYAGSTESISKTTNFTTESKEPSIPVILYPTQGATVEATSLQVRWAEEPFASTFRIELHTNDQFTPIRNVKRQTVNAFTYETEFDNLTDGTWYLRARSEYVGGETEYCDTISFTFKNSSGMETLEKRGKCYVIQGENPALVVGNDARHITVDVANLSGQIIGRFADMENPAAGDRIELSGLVRGVYAVIVHIDGKREILKLIH
;
A
#
# COMPACT_ATOMS: atom_id res chain seq x y z
N TRP A 1 -18.83 -20.03 22.08
CA TRP A 1 -19.31 -21.08 21.22
C TRP A 1 -18.32 -22.23 21.22
N LYS A 2 -18.64 -23.35 21.87
CA LYS A 2 -17.90 -24.59 21.64
C LYS A 2 -18.58 -25.30 20.47
N ALA A 3 -17.91 -25.44 19.33
CA ALA A 3 -18.31 -26.40 18.33
C ALA A 3 -18.20 -27.79 19.01
N THR A 4 -19.34 -28.36 19.33
CA THR A 4 -19.38 -29.75 19.78
C THR A 4 -19.03 -30.66 18.60
N SER A 5 -18.38 -31.78 18.86
CA SER A 5 -18.27 -32.85 17.88
C SER A 5 -19.66 -33.11 17.28
N ASP A 6 -19.73 -33.38 15.98
CA ASP A 6 -20.99 -33.77 15.31
C ASP A 6 -21.70 -34.84 16.15
N PRO A 7 -22.93 -34.60 16.64
CA PRO A 7 -23.67 -35.61 17.41
C PRO A 7 -24.18 -36.76 16.56
N GLY A 8 -23.92 -36.72 15.25
CA GLY A 8 -24.43 -37.69 14.29
C GLY A 8 -25.87 -37.42 13.88
N LEU A 9 -26.53 -38.47 13.44
CA LEU A 9 -27.93 -38.47 13.07
C LEU A 9 -28.78 -39.09 14.19
N VAL A 10 -30.05 -38.72 14.24
CA VAL A 10 -31.04 -39.57 14.93
C VAL A 10 -31.16 -40.95 14.24
N SER A 11 -31.74 -41.92 14.88
CA SER A 11 -32.00 -43.22 14.29
C SER A 11 -33.40 -43.74 14.68
N ASN A 12 -33.84 -44.81 14.04
CA ASN A 12 -35.09 -45.50 14.36
C ASN A 12 -36.32 -44.56 14.39
N ILE A 13 -36.47 -43.69 13.39
CA ILE A 13 -37.64 -42.83 13.30
C ILE A 13 -38.87 -43.70 12.97
N ALA A 14 -39.88 -43.64 13.83
CA ALA A 14 -41.12 -44.40 13.67
C ALA A 14 -42.32 -43.50 13.95
N PHE A 15 -43.39 -43.67 13.16
CA PHE A 15 -44.66 -42.98 13.35
C PHE A 15 -45.78 -43.98 13.67
N THR A 16 -46.35 -43.89 14.84
CA THR A 16 -47.42 -44.79 15.29
C THR A 16 -48.45 -44.04 16.09
N ASN A 17 -49.73 -44.23 15.73
CA ASN A 17 -50.87 -43.65 16.44
C ASN A 17 -50.79 -42.09 16.63
N GLY A 18 -50.21 -41.37 15.67
CA GLY A 18 -50.08 -39.93 15.74
C GLY A 18 -48.85 -39.44 16.51
N GLN A 19 -48.01 -40.35 17.01
CA GLN A 19 -46.77 -40.06 17.70
C GLN A 19 -45.57 -40.43 16.83
N LEU A 20 -44.69 -39.47 16.60
CA LEU A 20 -43.36 -39.71 16.00
C LEU A 20 -42.38 -39.95 17.13
N SER A 21 -41.55 -41.00 17.00
CA SER A 21 -40.51 -41.33 17.95
C SER A 21 -39.19 -41.63 17.25
N TRP A 22 -38.08 -41.44 17.92
CA TRP A 22 -36.72 -41.68 17.38
C TRP A 22 -35.74 -42.02 18.50
N THR A 23 -34.56 -42.51 18.11
CA THR A 23 -33.40 -42.61 19.00
C THR A 23 -32.45 -41.45 18.73
N GLY A 24 -32.03 -40.75 19.76
CA GLY A 24 -31.14 -39.60 19.63
C GLY A 24 -30.15 -39.47 20.78
N ALA A 25 -29.24 -38.48 20.70
CA ALA A 25 -28.21 -38.22 21.69
C ALA A 25 -28.82 -37.55 22.94
N GLU A 26 -28.32 -37.92 24.11
CA GLU A 26 -28.77 -37.38 25.40
C GLU A 26 -28.45 -35.87 25.53
N GLY A 27 -29.41 -35.10 26.13
CA GLY A 27 -29.26 -33.70 26.39
C GLY A 27 -29.37 -32.77 25.15
N MET A 28 -29.77 -33.33 24.02
CA MET A 28 -30.02 -32.57 22.79
C MET A 28 -31.47 -32.13 22.67
N ARG A 29 -31.73 -31.20 21.77
CA ARG A 29 -33.06 -30.86 21.27
C ARG A 29 -33.21 -31.37 19.87
N TYR A 30 -34.43 -31.48 19.39
CA TYR A 30 -34.72 -32.02 18.07
C TYR A 30 -35.67 -31.10 17.32
N ALA A 31 -35.34 -30.72 16.10
CA ALA A 31 -36.28 -30.06 15.20
C ALA A 31 -37.04 -31.16 14.42
N VAL A 32 -38.35 -31.07 14.42
CA VAL A 32 -39.26 -32.05 13.80
C VAL A 32 -39.93 -31.38 12.60
N TYR A 33 -39.87 -32.07 11.47
CA TYR A 33 -40.41 -31.59 10.21
C TYR A 33 -41.48 -32.53 9.67
N ALA A 34 -42.55 -31.93 9.07
CA ALA A 34 -43.46 -32.62 8.20
C ALA A 34 -43.32 -32.08 6.78
N VAL A 35 -42.77 -32.89 5.90
CA VAL A 35 -42.43 -32.49 4.53
C VAL A 35 -43.40 -33.16 3.58
N PRO A 36 -44.11 -32.46 2.67
CA PRO A 36 -44.94 -33.07 1.66
C PRO A 36 -44.18 -34.15 0.89
N GLU A 37 -44.82 -35.30 0.64
CA GLU A 37 -44.15 -36.46 -0.02
C GLU A 37 -43.61 -36.13 -1.41
N ASN A 38 -44.14 -35.10 -2.08
CA ASN A 38 -43.68 -34.62 -3.39
C ASN A 38 -42.57 -33.54 -3.32
N ALA A 39 -42.14 -33.13 -2.13
CA ALA A 39 -41.10 -32.17 -1.97
C ALA A 39 -39.70 -32.82 -1.97
N ALA A 40 -38.69 -32.13 -2.50
CA ALA A 40 -37.32 -32.61 -2.53
C ALA A 40 -36.74 -32.66 -1.11
N GLN A 41 -36.41 -33.88 -0.63
CA GLN A 41 -35.86 -34.09 0.72
C GLN A 41 -34.54 -33.34 0.96
N THR A 42 -33.71 -33.20 -0.08
CA THR A 42 -32.41 -32.55 -0.01
C THR A 42 -32.44 -31.13 0.46
N THR A 43 -33.55 -30.41 0.24
CA THR A 43 -33.71 -28.97 0.57
C THR A 43 -34.87 -28.70 1.49
N ALA A 44 -35.78 -29.64 1.70
CA ALA A 44 -37.06 -29.41 2.39
C ALA A 44 -36.89 -28.90 3.83
N CYS A 45 -35.97 -29.47 4.61
CA CYS A 45 -35.76 -29.03 6.00
C CYS A 45 -35.09 -27.66 6.15
N ARG A 46 -34.74 -26.97 5.05
CA ARG A 46 -34.32 -25.55 5.06
C ARG A 46 -35.52 -24.59 4.97
N ASP A 47 -36.68 -25.09 4.62
CA ASP A 47 -37.88 -24.29 4.54
C ASP A 47 -38.62 -24.35 5.87
N ALA A 48 -38.67 -23.24 6.57
CA ALA A 48 -39.33 -23.12 7.87
C ALA A 48 -40.83 -23.48 7.83
N ARG A 49 -41.46 -23.50 6.65
CA ARG A 49 -42.86 -23.90 6.49
C ARG A 49 -43.07 -25.35 6.84
N TYR A 50 -42.07 -26.21 6.79
CA TYR A 50 -42.14 -27.63 7.10
C TYR A 50 -41.75 -27.96 8.54
N LEU A 51 -41.21 -26.97 9.30
CA LEU A 51 -40.91 -27.12 10.71
C LEU A 51 -42.21 -27.21 11.54
N LEU A 52 -42.41 -28.34 12.20
CA LEU A 52 -43.52 -28.49 13.15
C LEU A 52 -43.22 -27.88 14.51
N GLY A 53 -41.96 -28.01 14.96
CA GLY A 53 -41.50 -27.51 16.24
C GLY A 53 -40.23 -28.15 16.74
N LEU A 54 -39.86 -27.75 17.97
CA LEU A 54 -38.73 -28.33 18.69
C LEU A 54 -39.23 -29.28 19.77
N SER A 55 -38.60 -30.47 19.89
CA SER A 55 -38.77 -31.39 20.99
C SER A 55 -37.56 -31.41 21.93
N TYR A 56 -37.82 -31.57 23.20
CA TYR A 56 -36.82 -31.76 24.26
C TYR A 56 -36.77 -33.27 24.71
N SER A 57 -37.58 -34.10 24.08
CA SER A 57 -37.63 -35.56 24.23
C SER A 57 -37.42 -36.21 22.86
N THR A 58 -37.30 -37.52 22.82
CA THR A 58 -37.14 -38.32 21.59
C THR A 58 -38.47 -38.75 20.99
N ASP A 59 -39.49 -37.89 21.16
CA ASP A 59 -40.82 -38.09 20.62
C ASP A 59 -41.50 -36.74 20.32
N TYR A 60 -42.55 -36.76 19.44
CA TYR A 60 -43.30 -35.58 19.08
C TYR A 60 -44.73 -35.96 18.61
N SER A 61 -45.75 -35.28 19.12
CA SER A 61 -47.11 -35.51 18.71
C SER A 61 -47.44 -34.80 17.39
N ILE A 62 -47.69 -35.53 16.33
CA ILE A 62 -47.96 -34.97 15.01
C ILE A 62 -49.41 -34.47 14.92
N PRO A 63 -49.61 -33.19 14.60
CA PRO A 63 -50.98 -32.64 14.39
C PRO A 63 -51.69 -33.41 13.26
N THR A 64 -53.01 -33.57 13.40
CA THR A 64 -53.82 -34.38 12.49
C THR A 64 -53.68 -33.97 11.02
N ILE A 65 -53.53 -32.69 10.74
CA ILE A 65 -53.41 -32.14 9.39
C ILE A 65 -52.15 -32.56 8.65
N TYR A 66 -51.14 -33.05 9.37
CA TYR A 66 -49.85 -33.50 8.80
C TYR A 66 -49.70 -35.04 8.81
N ARG A 67 -50.74 -35.79 9.11
CA ARG A 67 -50.68 -37.24 9.23
C ARG A 67 -50.83 -38.01 7.92
N THR A 68 -51.23 -37.35 6.84
CA THR A 68 -51.43 -37.94 5.51
C THR A 68 -50.79 -37.05 4.44
N GLY A 69 -50.04 -37.66 3.52
CA GLY A 69 -49.36 -36.93 2.42
C GLY A 69 -48.07 -36.24 2.83
N TYR A 70 -47.54 -36.58 4.00
CA TYR A 70 -46.27 -36.07 4.53
C TYR A 70 -45.34 -37.19 4.95
N THR A 71 -44.04 -37.00 4.70
CA THR A 71 -42.98 -37.72 5.37
C THR A 71 -42.40 -36.86 6.49
N TYR A 72 -41.78 -37.51 7.47
CA TYR A 72 -41.22 -36.77 8.61
C TYR A 72 -39.70 -36.81 8.58
N ALA A 73 -39.08 -35.75 9.07
CA ALA A 73 -37.66 -35.70 9.31
C ALA A 73 -37.38 -35.15 10.71
N VAL A 74 -36.29 -35.60 11.29
CA VAL A 74 -35.83 -35.15 12.60
C VAL A 74 -34.35 -34.77 12.49
N SER A 75 -33.99 -33.58 12.96
CA SER A 75 -32.62 -33.14 13.10
C SER A 75 -32.26 -32.92 14.57
N ILE A 76 -31.00 -33.10 14.92
CA ILE A 76 -30.47 -32.76 16.24
C ILE A 76 -30.19 -31.25 16.27
N VAL A 77 -30.59 -30.63 17.37
CA VAL A 77 -30.24 -29.22 17.66
C VAL A 77 -29.49 -29.20 18.98
N ASP A 78 -28.24 -28.73 18.95
CA ASP A 78 -27.40 -28.68 20.15
C ASP A 78 -27.87 -27.57 21.10
N ARG A 79 -27.25 -27.51 22.30
CA ARG A 79 -27.56 -26.49 23.31
C ARG A 79 -27.27 -25.04 22.86
N TYR A 80 -26.48 -24.88 21.81
CA TYR A 80 -26.15 -23.56 21.24
C TYR A 80 -27.08 -23.15 20.12
N GLY A 81 -28.01 -24.02 19.71
CA GLY A 81 -28.94 -23.79 18.61
C GLY A 81 -28.42 -24.17 17.23
N ASN A 82 -27.29 -24.89 17.15
CA ASN A 82 -26.84 -25.42 15.86
C ASN A 82 -27.71 -26.63 15.50
N GLU A 83 -28.32 -26.55 14.33
CA GLU A 83 -29.06 -27.66 13.75
C GLU A 83 -28.15 -28.51 12.86
N TYR A 84 -28.23 -29.84 13.00
CA TYR A 84 -27.45 -30.83 12.24
C TYR A 84 -28.29 -31.41 11.09
N ALA A 85 -27.67 -32.29 10.29
CA ALA A 85 -28.36 -32.85 9.15
C ALA A 85 -29.62 -33.65 9.58
N PRO A 86 -30.77 -33.49 8.88
CA PRO A 86 -31.98 -34.24 9.16
C PRO A 86 -31.90 -35.65 8.65
N LEU A 87 -32.47 -36.62 9.38
CA LEU A 87 -32.78 -37.90 8.88
C LEU A 87 -34.29 -38.01 8.60
N PHE A 88 -34.64 -38.47 7.41
CA PHE A 88 -36.03 -38.73 7.04
C PHE A 88 -36.46 -40.12 7.49
N MET A 89 -37.71 -40.23 7.90
CA MET A 89 -38.32 -41.53 8.24
C MET A 89 -38.25 -42.50 7.04
N GLY A 90 -37.75 -43.69 7.30
CA GLY A 90 -37.56 -44.72 6.27
C GLY A 90 -36.30 -44.56 5.42
N ALA A 91 -35.55 -43.47 5.57
CA ALA A 91 -34.26 -43.31 4.90
C ALA A 91 -33.15 -44.12 5.60
N THR A 92 -32.17 -44.57 4.84
CA THR A 92 -30.97 -45.20 5.38
C THR A 92 -30.00 -44.09 5.74
N ALA A 93 -29.51 -44.07 6.98
CA ALA A 93 -28.47 -43.13 7.40
C ALA A 93 -27.16 -43.43 6.66
N GLY A 94 -26.58 -42.38 6.08
CA GLY A 94 -25.30 -42.43 5.39
C GLY A 94 -24.25 -41.54 6.07
N THR A 95 -23.07 -41.52 5.49
CA THR A 95 -21.98 -40.63 5.85
C THR A 95 -21.71 -39.73 4.65
N ASN A 96 -21.60 -38.44 4.85
CA ASN A 96 -21.28 -37.51 3.79
C ASN A 96 -19.75 -37.46 3.57
N GLU A 97 -19.35 -37.20 2.33
CA GLU A 97 -17.94 -37.03 1.99
C GLU A 97 -17.38 -35.69 2.52
N ALA A 98 -16.15 -35.76 3.00
CA ALA A 98 -15.40 -34.56 3.33
C ALA A 98 -14.86 -33.91 2.04
N VAL A 99 -14.89 -32.60 1.97
CA VAL A 99 -14.29 -31.85 0.86
C VAL A 99 -12.78 -31.74 1.01
N THR A 100 -12.09 -31.52 -0.11
CA THR A 100 -10.70 -31.09 -0.13
C THR A 100 -10.66 -29.56 -0.13
N LEU A 101 -9.92 -28.97 0.79
CA LEU A 101 -9.70 -27.52 0.85
C LEU A 101 -8.66 -27.09 -0.18
N ASN A 102 -8.89 -25.97 -0.88
CA ASN A 102 -7.99 -25.46 -1.90
C ASN A 102 -7.29 -24.17 -1.47
N THR A 103 -8.05 -23.10 -1.23
CA THR A 103 -7.51 -21.79 -0.84
C THR A 103 -8.27 -21.21 0.34
N PRO A 104 -7.60 -20.52 1.27
CA PRO A 104 -6.15 -20.42 1.45
C PRO A 104 -5.52 -21.78 1.70
N VAL A 105 -4.31 -22.02 1.13
CA VAL A 105 -3.59 -23.26 1.34
C VAL A 105 -3.14 -23.40 2.80
N ASN A 106 -2.95 -24.65 3.24
CA ASN A 106 -2.51 -24.89 4.61
C ASN A 106 -1.15 -24.23 4.90
N ASN A 107 -1.07 -23.45 5.99
CA ASN A 107 0.04 -22.60 6.39
C ASN A 107 0.39 -21.50 5.37
N GLY A 108 -0.53 -21.16 4.47
CA GLY A 108 -0.36 -20.05 3.51
C GLY A 108 -0.69 -18.69 4.13
N THR A 109 -0.42 -17.63 3.35
CA THR A 109 -0.76 -16.25 3.71
C THR A 109 -1.97 -15.79 2.89
N ALA A 110 -2.93 -15.14 3.54
CA ALA A 110 -4.15 -14.63 2.93
C ALA A 110 -4.44 -13.21 3.48
N ILE A 111 -4.12 -12.18 2.70
CA ILE A 111 -4.22 -10.77 3.06
C ILE A 111 -5.03 -10.05 1.97
N GLY A 112 -5.80 -9.06 2.37
CA GLY A 112 -6.66 -8.29 1.46
C GLY A 112 -7.92 -9.06 1.05
N ASN A 113 -8.25 -9.03 -0.24
CA ASN A 113 -9.40 -9.75 -0.79
C ASN A 113 -8.97 -11.14 -1.27
N TYR A 114 -9.48 -12.18 -0.66
CA TYR A 114 -9.23 -13.56 -1.03
C TYR A 114 -10.51 -14.40 -0.90
N GLU A 115 -10.49 -15.58 -1.46
CA GLU A 115 -11.59 -16.53 -1.36
C GLU A 115 -11.15 -17.83 -0.69
N PHE A 116 -12.01 -18.34 0.16
CA PHE A 116 -11.96 -19.74 0.60
C PHE A 116 -12.59 -20.60 -0.48
N THR A 117 -11.89 -21.61 -0.94
CA THR A 117 -12.39 -22.51 -1.99
C THR A 117 -12.14 -23.96 -1.63
N TRP A 118 -13.04 -24.85 -2.08
CA TRP A 118 -12.99 -26.28 -1.81
C TRP A 118 -13.61 -27.09 -2.95
N SER A 119 -13.42 -28.41 -2.90
CA SER A 119 -14.02 -29.33 -3.86
C SER A 119 -15.54 -29.47 -3.62
N SER A 120 -16.29 -29.81 -4.68
CA SER A 120 -17.74 -30.04 -4.57
C SER A 120 -18.07 -31.46 -4.09
N VAL A 121 -19.18 -31.55 -3.36
CA VAL A 121 -19.87 -32.80 -3.07
C VAL A 121 -21.31 -32.70 -3.61
N ALA A 122 -21.76 -33.71 -4.35
CA ALA A 122 -23.08 -33.66 -4.99
C ALA A 122 -24.21 -33.55 -3.96
N ASP A 123 -25.17 -32.68 -4.22
CA ASP A 123 -26.37 -32.47 -3.41
C ASP A 123 -26.09 -32.01 -1.96
N ALA A 124 -24.88 -31.53 -1.65
CA ALA A 124 -24.53 -31.03 -0.34
C ALA A 124 -24.62 -29.50 -0.27
N SER A 125 -24.90 -29.00 0.92
CA SER A 125 -24.56 -27.63 1.33
C SER A 125 -23.33 -27.67 2.21
N TYR A 126 -22.77 -26.48 2.44
CA TYR A 126 -21.51 -26.34 3.15
C TYR A 126 -21.66 -25.36 4.29
N TYR A 127 -21.02 -25.66 5.41
CA TYR A 127 -20.76 -24.69 6.47
C TYR A 127 -19.28 -24.41 6.47
N ILE A 128 -18.91 -23.15 6.27
CA ILE A 128 -17.55 -22.68 6.50
C ILE A 128 -17.42 -22.25 7.94
N ASP A 129 -16.49 -22.85 8.66
CA ASP A 129 -16.10 -22.47 10.02
C ASP A 129 -14.71 -21.84 9.94
N ILE A 130 -14.55 -20.64 10.56
CA ILE A 130 -13.30 -19.91 10.69
C ILE A 130 -13.11 -19.57 12.17
N ALA A 131 -11.94 -19.86 12.73
CA ALA A 131 -11.66 -19.71 14.15
C ALA A 131 -10.23 -19.19 14.42
N ARG A 132 -9.98 -18.74 15.66
CA ARG A 132 -8.65 -18.39 16.15
C ARG A 132 -7.87 -19.58 16.70
N ASP A 133 -8.50 -20.73 16.83
CA ASP A 133 -7.90 -21.98 17.32
C ASP A 133 -8.29 -23.17 16.44
N ASP A 134 -7.44 -24.21 16.41
CA ASP A 134 -7.61 -25.42 15.60
C ASP A 134 -8.74 -26.35 16.08
N LEU A 135 -9.21 -26.14 17.30
CA LEU A 135 -10.34 -26.87 17.89
C LEU A 135 -11.68 -26.17 17.63
N PHE A 136 -11.66 -24.99 17.01
CA PHE A 136 -12.85 -24.17 16.73
C PHE A 136 -13.64 -23.80 17.99
N THR A 137 -12.95 -23.53 19.09
CA THR A 137 -13.55 -23.08 20.35
C THR A 137 -13.75 -21.56 20.39
N ASP A 138 -12.94 -20.81 19.62
CA ASP A 138 -13.04 -19.35 19.41
C ASP A 138 -13.39 -19.08 17.94
N LEU A 139 -14.67 -19.27 17.60
CA LEU A 139 -15.20 -19.07 16.26
C LEU A 139 -15.29 -17.59 15.92
N ILE A 140 -14.73 -17.22 14.76
CA ILE A 140 -14.92 -15.90 14.12
C ILE A 140 -16.18 -15.95 13.25
N LEU A 141 -16.36 -17.02 12.51
CA LEU A 141 -17.47 -17.22 11.59
C LEU A 141 -17.87 -18.69 11.53
N SER A 142 -19.16 -18.96 11.50
CA SER A 142 -19.74 -20.22 11.04
C SER A 142 -20.94 -19.89 10.16
N ARG A 143 -20.87 -20.19 8.87
CA ARG A 143 -21.90 -19.75 7.91
C ARG A 143 -22.17 -20.80 6.86
N GLU A 144 -23.48 -20.98 6.56
CA GLU A 144 -23.91 -21.85 5.47
C GLU A 144 -23.74 -21.17 4.10
N THR A 145 -23.34 -21.96 3.12
CA THR A 145 -23.27 -21.61 1.70
C THR A 145 -23.58 -22.80 0.83
N THR A 146 -24.08 -22.55 -0.38
CA THR A 146 -24.37 -23.60 -1.37
C THR A 146 -23.28 -23.71 -2.45
N GLY A 147 -22.43 -22.70 -2.55
CA GLY A 147 -21.30 -22.69 -3.48
C GLY A 147 -20.06 -23.36 -2.90
N THR A 148 -19.04 -23.52 -3.71
CA THR A 148 -17.72 -24.05 -3.34
C THR A 148 -16.68 -22.96 -3.15
N SER A 149 -17.13 -21.70 -2.99
CA SER A 149 -16.29 -20.56 -2.62
C SER A 149 -17.00 -19.67 -1.61
N PHE A 150 -16.18 -18.92 -0.84
CA PHE A 150 -16.65 -17.97 0.15
C PHE A 150 -15.66 -16.79 0.24
N PRO A 151 -16.09 -15.56 -0.08
CA PRO A 151 -15.19 -14.40 -0.10
C PRO A 151 -14.86 -13.92 1.31
N SER A 152 -13.61 -13.48 1.51
CA SER A 152 -13.11 -12.93 2.77
C SER A 152 -13.83 -11.66 3.21
N SER A 153 -14.53 -10.97 2.29
CA SER A 153 -15.31 -9.76 2.60
C SER A 153 -16.46 -9.97 3.61
N TYR A 154 -16.82 -11.21 3.90
CA TYR A 154 -17.76 -11.54 4.97
C TYR A 154 -17.11 -11.70 6.34
N LEU A 155 -15.77 -11.67 6.41
CA LEU A 155 -15.06 -11.68 7.68
C LEU A 155 -15.00 -10.29 8.28
N PRO A 156 -14.93 -10.17 9.61
CA PRO A 156 -14.50 -8.92 10.23
C PRO A 156 -13.02 -8.65 9.87
N ASP A 157 -12.57 -7.41 10.11
CA ASP A 157 -11.14 -7.09 10.04
C ASP A 157 -10.35 -8.02 10.97
N LEU A 158 -9.45 -8.81 10.40
CA LEU A 158 -8.62 -9.73 11.15
C LEU A 158 -7.36 -9.00 11.62
N GLU A 159 -7.00 -9.19 12.89
CA GLU A 159 -5.69 -8.83 13.43
C GLU A 159 -4.59 -9.68 12.81
N LYS A 160 -3.34 -9.26 12.89
CA LYS A 160 -2.20 -10.06 12.44
C LYS A 160 -2.09 -11.34 13.28
N GLY A 161 -2.23 -12.51 12.65
CA GLY A 161 -2.21 -13.78 13.36
C GLY A 161 -2.50 -15.00 12.52
N THR A 162 -2.49 -16.15 13.19
CA THR A 162 -2.84 -17.45 12.62
C THR A 162 -4.31 -17.72 12.85
N TYR A 163 -4.98 -18.17 11.80
CA TYR A 163 -6.38 -18.52 11.79
C TYR A 163 -6.56 -19.92 11.21
N TYR A 164 -7.68 -20.55 11.54
CA TYR A 164 -7.99 -21.92 11.13
C TYR A 164 -9.32 -21.94 10.43
N TRP A 165 -9.44 -22.76 9.40
CA TRP A 165 -10.69 -22.96 8.70
C TRP A 165 -10.92 -24.39 8.30
N ARG A 166 -12.20 -24.75 8.20
CA ARG A 166 -12.68 -26.04 7.75
C ARG A 166 -14.02 -25.90 7.06
N ILE A 167 -14.40 -26.92 6.33
CA ILE A 167 -15.74 -27.06 5.74
C ILE A 167 -16.42 -28.27 6.36
N ARG A 168 -17.66 -28.08 6.74
CA ARG A 168 -18.59 -29.18 7.05
C ARG A 168 -19.57 -29.28 5.90
N THR A 169 -19.65 -30.50 5.27
CA THR A 169 -20.62 -30.80 4.23
C THR A 169 -21.90 -31.30 4.87
N ARG A 170 -23.02 -30.79 4.46
CA ARG A 170 -24.34 -31.20 4.98
C ARG A 170 -25.24 -31.69 3.87
N LYS A 171 -25.82 -32.87 4.06
CA LYS A 171 -26.78 -33.50 3.16
C LYS A 171 -27.81 -34.25 4.00
N ALA A 172 -29.08 -34.17 3.59
CA ALA A 172 -30.14 -34.92 4.25
C ALA A 172 -29.80 -36.43 4.28
N ASN A 173 -30.16 -37.09 5.35
CA ASN A 173 -29.92 -38.51 5.60
C ASN A 173 -28.42 -38.92 5.74
N CYS A 174 -27.52 -38.00 5.83
CA CYS A 174 -26.10 -38.30 6.02
C CYS A 174 -25.55 -37.50 7.20
N SER A 175 -24.70 -38.10 8.02
CA SER A 175 -23.89 -37.36 8.98
C SER A 175 -22.99 -36.36 8.24
N ASP A 176 -22.66 -35.23 8.87
CA ASP A 176 -21.83 -34.21 8.26
C ASP A 176 -20.43 -34.78 7.92
N GLY A 177 -19.96 -34.49 6.70
CA GLY A 177 -18.57 -34.74 6.35
C GLY A 177 -17.73 -33.49 6.82
N ILE A 178 -16.60 -33.75 7.48
CA ILE A 178 -15.75 -32.71 8.01
C ILE A 178 -14.40 -32.77 7.29
N SER A 179 -14.01 -31.65 6.66
CA SER A 179 -12.70 -31.53 5.99
C SER A 179 -11.55 -31.60 7.00
N SER A 180 -10.33 -31.71 6.48
CA SER A 180 -9.14 -31.34 7.24
C SER A 180 -9.24 -29.90 7.73
N VAL A 181 -8.49 -29.57 8.79
CA VAL A 181 -8.33 -28.20 9.27
C VAL A 181 -7.10 -27.60 8.59
N TYR A 182 -7.27 -26.45 7.95
CA TYR A 182 -6.17 -25.68 7.38
C TYR A 182 -5.91 -24.45 8.23
N ALA A 183 -4.63 -24.16 8.47
CA ALA A 183 -4.16 -22.91 9.07
C ALA A 183 -3.81 -21.90 7.97
N PHE A 184 -3.99 -20.63 8.24
CA PHE A 184 -3.50 -19.55 7.37
C PHE A 184 -3.10 -18.32 8.19
N GLN A 185 -2.12 -17.58 7.69
CA GLN A 185 -1.73 -16.28 8.25
C GLN A 185 -2.60 -15.20 7.61
N SER A 186 -3.18 -14.33 8.43
CA SER A 186 -3.94 -13.19 7.94
C SER A 186 -3.73 -11.95 8.81
N GLY A 187 -4.18 -10.82 8.31
CA GLY A 187 -4.08 -9.54 8.99
C GLY A 187 -4.28 -8.37 8.03
N PRO A 188 -4.14 -7.15 8.52
CA PRO A 188 -4.26 -5.96 7.69
C PRO A 188 -3.09 -5.86 6.69
N PHE A 189 -3.38 -5.36 5.50
CA PHE A 189 -2.34 -4.83 4.62
C PHE A 189 -2.03 -3.41 5.05
N GLU A 190 -0.86 -3.20 5.64
CA GLU A 190 -0.49 -1.92 6.25
C GLU A 190 1.02 -1.66 6.26
N ILE A 191 1.40 -0.42 6.47
CA ILE A 191 2.78 -0.05 6.79
C ILE A 191 3.04 -0.44 8.24
N GLU A 192 4.06 -1.28 8.46
CA GLU A 192 4.46 -1.80 9.77
C GLU A 192 5.45 -0.86 10.48
N SER A 193 6.32 -0.21 9.69
CA SER A 193 7.25 0.81 10.19
C SER A 193 7.34 1.98 9.20
N PRO A 194 7.29 3.23 9.68
CA PRO A 194 6.92 3.65 11.03
C PRO A 194 5.50 3.27 11.39
N THR A 195 5.24 2.94 12.67
CA THR A 195 3.90 2.63 13.16
C THR A 195 3.00 3.87 13.09
N LYS A 196 1.70 3.66 13.00
CA LYS A 196 0.71 4.75 12.93
C LYS A 196 0.81 5.67 14.15
N GLY A 197 1.02 6.97 13.88
CA GLY A 197 1.17 8.00 14.91
C GLY A 197 2.56 8.09 15.52
N ALA A 198 3.57 7.35 15.02
CA ALA A 198 4.94 7.44 15.49
C ALA A 198 5.45 8.88 15.41
N THR A 199 6.21 9.29 16.42
CA THR A 199 6.91 10.58 16.51
C THR A 199 8.41 10.34 16.56
N GLU A 200 9.20 11.38 16.38
CA GLU A 200 10.67 11.31 16.39
C GLU A 200 11.23 10.27 15.37
N VAL A 201 10.53 10.11 14.26
CA VAL A 201 10.98 9.23 13.18
C VAL A 201 12.13 9.89 12.44
N SER A 202 13.22 9.16 12.19
CA SER A 202 14.35 9.69 11.42
C SER A 202 13.91 10.31 10.11
N VAL A 203 14.65 11.31 9.60
CA VAL A 203 14.43 11.86 8.26
C VAL A 203 14.85 10.89 7.15
N THR A 204 15.58 9.83 7.49
CA THR A 204 15.96 8.72 6.60
C THR A 204 15.44 7.38 7.14
N PRO A 205 14.11 7.21 7.33
CA PRO A 205 13.57 6.02 7.98
C PRO A 205 13.59 4.81 7.06
N SER A 206 13.67 3.63 7.64
CA SER A 206 13.25 2.42 6.97
C SER A 206 11.72 2.31 7.02
N ILE A 207 11.10 2.32 5.84
CA ILE A 207 9.67 2.07 5.67
C ILE A 207 9.50 0.59 5.34
N THR A 208 8.70 -0.13 6.15
CA THR A 208 8.37 -1.53 5.91
C THR A 208 6.87 -1.72 5.90
N TRP A 209 6.39 -2.65 5.11
CA TRP A 209 4.96 -2.96 5.01
C TRP A 209 4.71 -4.45 4.90
N THR A 210 3.48 -4.85 5.15
CA THR A 210 3.05 -6.23 5.07
C THR A 210 3.29 -6.77 3.66
N GLU A 211 3.98 -7.90 3.54
CA GLU A 211 4.11 -8.60 2.26
C GLU A 211 2.73 -9.05 1.77
N TYR A 212 2.35 -8.61 0.57
CA TYR A 212 1.06 -8.95 -0.02
C TYR A 212 1.20 -10.19 -0.92
N PRO A 213 0.32 -11.21 -0.77
CA PRO A 213 0.42 -12.46 -1.52
C PRO A 213 0.44 -12.23 -3.03
N ASN A 214 1.42 -12.85 -3.71
CA ASN A 214 1.64 -12.78 -5.16
C ASN A 214 1.89 -11.36 -5.71
N ALA A 215 2.17 -10.38 -4.87
CA ALA A 215 2.59 -9.08 -5.35
C ALA A 215 3.97 -9.18 -5.99
N THR A 216 4.10 -8.57 -7.16
CA THR A 216 5.37 -8.46 -7.89
C THR A 216 5.96 -7.07 -7.78
N GLU A 217 5.16 -6.11 -7.34
CA GLU A 217 5.54 -4.71 -7.24
C GLU A 217 4.66 -4.00 -6.20
N TYR A 218 5.25 -3.01 -5.56
CA TYR A 218 4.59 -2.11 -4.59
C TYR A 218 4.82 -0.66 -5.00
N ARG A 219 3.81 0.19 -4.87
CA ARG A 219 3.92 1.64 -5.02
C ARG A 219 3.77 2.29 -3.66
N LEU A 220 4.85 2.88 -3.16
CA LEU A 220 4.84 3.68 -1.93
C LEU A 220 4.55 5.13 -2.27
N GLU A 221 3.52 5.69 -1.64
CA GLU A 221 3.17 7.09 -1.70
C GLU A 221 3.34 7.73 -0.32
N ILE A 222 4.05 8.85 -0.25
CA ILE A 222 4.19 9.68 0.96
C ILE A 222 3.71 11.10 0.62
N ASN A 223 2.88 11.66 1.48
CA ASN A 223 2.25 12.95 1.27
C ASN A 223 2.19 13.75 2.59
N LYS A 224 2.10 15.08 2.48
CA LYS A 224 1.87 15.98 3.63
C LYS A 224 0.39 16.03 4.05
N TYR A 225 -0.52 15.50 3.23
CA TYR A 225 -1.97 15.48 3.46
C TYR A 225 -2.50 14.06 3.38
N ASP A 226 -3.51 13.77 4.18
CA ASP A 226 -4.14 12.45 4.29
C ASP A 226 -4.97 12.05 3.05
N ASP A 227 -5.40 13.04 2.26
CA ASP A 227 -6.10 12.85 0.99
C ASP A 227 -5.18 12.60 -0.21
N PHE A 228 -3.87 12.59 0.00
CA PHE A 228 -2.83 12.35 -1.02
C PHE A 228 -2.94 13.29 -2.24
N ARG A 229 -3.44 14.51 -2.05
CA ARG A 229 -3.51 15.51 -3.12
C ARG A 229 -2.11 15.87 -3.65
N SER A 230 -2.06 16.20 -4.95
CA SER A 230 -0.79 16.43 -5.68
C SER A 230 0.11 17.51 -5.07
N MET A 231 -0.47 18.56 -4.48
CA MET A 231 0.26 19.67 -3.84
C MET A 231 1.12 19.21 -2.65
N GLY A 232 0.75 18.11 -1.98
CA GLY A 232 1.46 17.56 -0.83
C GLY A 232 2.36 16.37 -1.13
N LYS A 233 2.49 15.97 -2.40
CA LYS A 233 3.27 14.81 -2.80
C LYS A 233 4.74 14.97 -2.43
N VAL A 234 5.27 13.99 -1.72
CA VAL A 234 6.67 13.92 -1.29
C VAL A 234 7.39 12.77 -1.98
N LEU A 235 6.76 11.59 -2.01
CA LEU A 235 7.26 10.40 -2.68
C LEU A 235 6.12 9.71 -3.41
N ASP A 236 6.43 9.14 -4.58
CA ASP A 236 5.53 8.30 -5.36
C ASP A 236 6.39 7.41 -6.25
N GLN A 237 6.80 6.26 -5.71
CA GLN A 237 7.75 5.38 -6.36
C GLN A 237 7.36 3.91 -6.22
N ARG A 238 7.86 3.08 -7.13
CA ARG A 238 7.61 1.64 -7.18
C ARG A 238 8.83 0.85 -6.74
N TYR A 239 8.58 -0.28 -6.05
CA TYR A 239 9.58 -1.17 -5.46
C TYR A 239 9.17 -2.62 -5.66
N SER A 240 10.14 -3.51 -5.81
CA SER A 240 9.92 -4.97 -5.82
C SER A 240 9.90 -5.59 -4.42
N GLU A 241 10.55 -4.93 -3.47
CA GLU A 241 10.66 -5.36 -2.09
C GLU A 241 9.55 -4.74 -1.23
N HIS A 242 9.27 -5.32 -0.09
CA HIS A 242 8.31 -4.81 0.90
C HIS A 242 8.95 -3.92 1.97
N SER A 243 10.14 -3.39 1.69
CA SER A 243 10.85 -2.45 2.54
C SER A 243 11.76 -1.53 1.73
N ILE A 244 11.98 -0.31 2.24
CA ILE A 244 12.92 0.67 1.68
C ILE A 244 13.45 1.57 2.78
N THR A 245 14.73 1.92 2.73
CA THR A 245 15.29 3.02 3.51
C THR A 245 15.28 4.27 2.65
N LEU A 246 14.61 5.31 3.11
CA LEU A 246 14.55 6.59 2.38
C LEU A 246 15.89 7.29 2.45
N PRO A 247 16.37 7.85 1.31
CA PRO A 247 17.59 8.66 1.31
C PRO A 247 17.36 10.03 1.96
N GLU A 248 18.45 10.72 2.28
CA GLU A 248 18.40 12.13 2.66
C GLU A 248 17.73 12.97 1.57
N GLY A 249 17.11 14.09 1.98
CA GLY A 249 16.48 15.03 1.07
C GLY A 249 15.04 14.66 0.66
N VAL A 250 14.47 13.56 1.17
CA VAL A 250 13.07 13.19 0.92
C VAL A 250 12.15 13.75 2.01
N LEU A 251 12.51 13.60 3.28
CA LEU A 251 11.70 14.03 4.42
C LEU A 251 12.35 15.22 5.14
N VAL A 252 11.54 16.20 5.50
CA VAL A 252 11.92 17.34 6.34
C VAL A 252 11.70 16.98 7.80
N GLY A 253 12.53 17.46 8.71
CA GLY A 253 12.36 17.33 10.14
C GLY A 253 11.10 17.99 10.68
N ASN A 254 10.63 17.58 11.84
CA ASN A 254 9.44 18.10 12.55
C ASN A 254 8.20 18.23 11.65
N THR A 255 8.00 17.29 10.74
CA THR A 255 6.92 17.33 9.75
C THR A 255 6.08 16.08 9.82
N LYS A 256 4.76 16.26 9.84
CA LYS A 256 3.82 15.13 9.77
C LYS A 256 3.63 14.68 8.33
N TYR A 257 3.76 13.39 8.11
CA TYR A 257 3.54 12.73 6.83
C TYR A 257 2.46 11.65 6.93
N TYR A 258 1.83 11.39 5.80
CA TYR A 258 0.91 10.29 5.57
C TYR A 258 1.51 9.37 4.51
N ALA A 259 1.43 8.08 4.74
CA ALA A 259 1.97 7.10 3.83
C ALA A 259 0.97 5.97 3.56
N ARG A 260 0.98 5.44 2.34
CA ARG A 260 0.24 4.25 1.93
C ARG A 260 1.03 3.48 0.89
N VAL A 261 0.72 2.21 0.77
CA VAL A 261 1.31 1.32 -0.22
C VAL A 261 0.21 0.70 -1.08
N THR A 262 0.42 0.64 -2.37
CA THR A 262 -0.41 -0.15 -3.29
C THR A 262 0.38 -1.37 -3.72
N ALA A 263 -0.15 -2.56 -3.50
CA ALA A 263 0.41 -3.83 -3.96
C ALA A 263 -0.19 -4.20 -5.33
N TYR A 264 0.65 -4.67 -6.24
CA TYR A 264 0.26 -5.13 -7.58
C TYR A 264 0.49 -6.64 -7.69
N ALA A 265 -0.60 -7.41 -7.71
CA ALA A 265 -0.60 -8.86 -7.86
C ALA A 265 -1.34 -9.26 -9.14
N GLY A 266 -0.61 -9.42 -10.24
CA GLY A 266 -1.19 -9.63 -11.56
C GLY A 266 -2.04 -8.43 -12.00
N SER A 267 -3.35 -8.63 -12.22
CA SER A 267 -4.31 -7.56 -12.54
C SER A 267 -4.98 -6.93 -11.31
N THR A 268 -4.63 -7.39 -10.12
CA THR A 268 -5.25 -6.93 -8.86
C THR A 268 -4.38 -5.86 -8.22
N GLU A 269 -5.02 -4.75 -7.84
CA GLU A 269 -4.42 -3.69 -7.01
C GLU A 269 -5.06 -3.72 -5.62
N SER A 270 -4.24 -3.64 -4.59
CA SER A 270 -4.69 -3.53 -3.20
C SER A 270 -3.96 -2.40 -2.50
N ILE A 271 -4.73 -1.52 -1.86
CA ILE A 271 -4.19 -0.35 -1.16
C ILE A 271 -4.18 -0.63 0.33
N SER A 272 -3.05 -0.36 0.99
CA SER A 272 -2.90 -0.49 2.44
C SER A 272 -3.76 0.50 3.21
N LYS A 273 -3.96 0.24 4.49
CA LYS A 273 -4.43 1.27 5.43
C LYS A 273 -3.43 2.43 5.43
N THR A 274 -3.93 3.67 5.44
CA THR A 274 -3.07 4.86 5.54
C THR A 274 -2.49 4.95 6.95
N THR A 275 -1.18 5.06 7.03
CA THR A 275 -0.47 5.41 8.27
C THR A 275 -0.09 6.89 8.29
N ASN A 276 0.33 7.40 9.44
CA ASN A 276 0.95 8.71 9.58
C ASN A 276 2.06 8.64 10.61
N PHE A 277 3.05 9.50 10.44
CA PHE A 277 4.16 9.66 11.38
C PHE A 277 4.66 11.10 11.35
N THR A 278 5.39 11.49 12.38
CA THR A 278 6.05 12.80 12.48
C THR A 278 7.54 12.58 12.59
N THR A 279 8.30 13.25 11.74
CA THR A 279 9.76 13.16 11.75
C THR A 279 10.34 13.86 12.97
N GLU A 280 11.56 13.45 13.35
CA GLU A 280 12.33 13.99 14.46
C GLU A 280 12.43 15.51 14.39
N SER A 281 12.36 16.16 15.53
CA SER A 281 12.53 17.60 15.67
C SER A 281 13.97 17.90 16.06
N LYS A 282 14.71 18.49 15.12
CA LYS A 282 16.11 18.85 15.32
C LYS A 282 16.35 20.25 14.83
N GLU A 283 17.11 21.02 15.59
CA GLU A 283 17.53 22.34 15.15
C GLU A 283 18.49 22.18 13.96
N PRO A 284 18.24 22.84 12.82
CA PRO A 284 19.13 22.78 11.68
C PRO A 284 20.45 23.48 11.96
N SER A 285 21.48 23.10 11.25
CA SER A 285 22.75 23.83 11.29
C SER A 285 22.63 25.20 10.64
N ILE A 286 23.53 26.09 11.03
CA ILE A 286 23.74 27.36 10.33
C ILE A 286 24.22 27.07 8.91
N PRO A 287 23.64 27.66 7.86
CA PRO A 287 24.02 27.37 6.48
C PRO A 287 25.50 27.67 6.19
N VAL A 288 26.16 26.72 5.53
CA VAL A 288 27.54 26.90 5.05
C VAL A 288 27.48 27.32 3.58
N ILE A 289 27.85 28.58 3.30
CA ILE A 289 27.86 29.08 1.92
C ILE A 289 29.03 28.46 1.14
N LEU A 290 28.69 27.86 0.01
CA LEU A 290 29.64 27.23 -0.91
C LEU A 290 30.02 28.14 -2.07
N TYR A 291 29.11 29.05 -2.47
CA TYR A 291 29.34 30.00 -3.54
C TYR A 291 28.41 31.23 -3.38
N PRO A 292 28.93 32.49 -3.60
CA PRO A 292 30.34 32.82 -3.82
C PRO A 292 31.19 32.54 -2.59
N THR A 293 32.51 32.41 -2.77
CA THR A 293 33.46 32.30 -1.66
C THR A 293 33.90 33.68 -1.18
N GLN A 294 34.41 33.73 0.06
CA GLN A 294 34.95 34.97 0.64
C GLN A 294 35.98 35.63 -0.29
N GLY A 295 35.81 36.91 -0.61
CA GLY A 295 36.72 37.71 -1.44
C GLY A 295 36.66 37.40 -2.95
N ALA A 296 35.76 36.56 -3.41
CA ALA A 296 35.61 36.20 -4.82
C ALA A 296 35.24 37.41 -5.68
N THR A 297 35.65 37.39 -6.96
CA THR A 297 35.09 38.28 -8.00
C THR A 297 34.16 37.43 -8.87
N VAL A 298 32.90 37.87 -8.98
CA VAL A 298 31.86 37.24 -9.79
C VAL A 298 31.52 38.15 -10.95
N GLU A 299 31.79 37.71 -12.17
CA GLU A 299 31.46 38.41 -13.41
C GLU A 299 30.28 37.66 -14.06
N ALA A 300 29.06 38.18 -13.95
CA ALA A 300 27.84 37.54 -14.42
C ALA A 300 26.70 38.55 -14.61
N THR A 301 25.62 38.12 -15.26
CA THR A 301 24.38 38.93 -15.38
C THR A 301 23.54 38.83 -14.12
N SER A 302 23.66 37.73 -13.39
CA SER A 302 22.96 37.40 -12.12
C SER A 302 23.92 36.71 -11.18
N LEU A 303 23.65 36.74 -9.88
CA LEU A 303 24.43 36.04 -8.86
C LEU A 303 23.75 34.73 -8.49
N GLN A 304 24.41 33.62 -8.75
CA GLN A 304 24.09 32.37 -8.16
C GLN A 304 24.65 32.28 -6.74
N VAL A 305 23.83 31.84 -5.78
CA VAL A 305 24.26 31.52 -4.40
C VAL A 305 23.99 30.08 -4.11
N ARG A 306 24.96 29.38 -3.57
CA ARG A 306 24.83 27.95 -3.19
C ARG A 306 25.34 27.71 -1.77
N TRP A 307 24.68 26.80 -1.05
CA TRP A 307 25.05 26.40 0.30
C TRP A 307 24.97 24.89 0.48
N ALA A 308 25.54 24.40 1.59
CA ALA A 308 25.54 22.98 1.91
C ALA A 308 24.13 22.46 2.24
N GLU A 309 23.90 21.18 2.01
CA GLU A 309 22.65 20.49 2.31
C GLU A 309 22.36 20.51 3.83
N GLU A 310 21.08 20.76 4.18
CA GLU A 310 20.60 20.78 5.56
C GLU A 310 19.15 20.22 5.62
N PRO A 311 18.97 18.95 6.01
CA PRO A 311 17.67 18.27 5.92
C PRO A 311 16.64 18.71 6.95
N PHE A 312 17.04 19.42 8.01
CA PHE A 312 16.14 19.85 9.08
C PHE A 312 15.58 21.27 8.88
N ALA A 313 16.11 22.01 7.91
CA ALA A 313 15.57 23.31 7.56
C ALA A 313 14.26 23.20 6.76
N SER A 314 13.27 23.96 7.14
CA SER A 314 12.02 24.11 6.36
C SER A 314 12.20 25.11 5.21
N THR A 315 12.94 26.18 5.47
CA THR A 315 13.30 27.20 4.49
C THR A 315 14.67 27.78 4.81
N PHE A 316 15.27 28.42 3.81
CA PHE A 316 16.51 29.18 3.97
C PHE A 316 16.23 30.67 3.65
N ARG A 317 16.75 31.54 4.47
CA ARG A 317 16.73 32.98 4.21
C ARG A 317 18.11 33.44 3.78
N ILE A 318 18.22 33.93 2.55
CA ILE A 318 19.46 34.41 1.96
C ILE A 318 19.36 35.93 1.80
N GLU A 319 20.31 36.66 2.31
CA GLU A 319 20.32 38.13 2.30
C GLU A 319 21.60 38.71 1.67
N LEU A 320 21.42 39.71 0.82
CA LEU A 320 22.49 40.49 0.20
C LEU A 320 22.35 41.97 0.54
N HIS A 321 23.46 42.63 0.79
CA HIS A 321 23.53 44.09 0.97
C HIS A 321 24.87 44.63 0.50
N THR A 322 24.94 45.95 0.25
CA THR A 322 26.18 46.67 -0.13
C THR A 322 27.03 47.09 1.07
N ASN A 323 26.62 46.81 2.30
CA ASN A 323 27.43 46.96 3.51
C ASN A 323 27.24 45.75 4.45
N ASP A 324 28.22 45.52 5.30
CA ASP A 324 28.31 44.38 6.22
C ASP A 324 27.35 44.45 7.42
N GLN A 325 26.76 45.61 7.68
CA GLN A 325 25.77 45.82 8.74
C GLN A 325 24.32 45.54 8.27
N PHE A 326 24.12 45.27 6.98
CA PHE A 326 22.81 45.06 6.37
C PHE A 326 21.80 46.17 6.69
N THR A 327 22.27 47.39 6.69
CA THR A 327 21.49 48.62 6.99
C THR A 327 21.54 49.63 5.85
N PRO A 328 20.45 50.34 5.55
CA PRO A 328 19.12 50.16 6.13
C PRO A 328 18.42 48.89 5.58
N ILE A 329 17.62 48.25 6.40
CA ILE A 329 16.97 46.94 6.10
C ILE A 329 16.11 46.97 4.81
N ARG A 330 15.61 48.15 4.42
CA ARG A 330 14.84 48.35 3.19
C ARG A 330 15.65 48.08 1.91
N ASN A 331 16.96 48.12 1.99
CA ASN A 331 17.87 47.90 0.86
C ASN A 331 18.42 46.47 0.82
N VAL A 332 18.06 45.65 1.79
CA VAL A 332 18.43 44.22 1.80
C VAL A 332 17.69 43.49 0.68
N LYS A 333 18.43 42.93 -0.25
CA LYS A 333 17.87 41.96 -1.21
C LYS A 333 17.73 40.61 -0.50
N ARG A 334 16.56 40.03 -0.59
CA ARG A 334 16.23 38.81 0.16
C ARG A 334 15.59 37.77 -0.74
N GLN A 335 16.00 36.50 -0.56
CA GLN A 335 15.33 35.32 -1.09
C GLN A 335 14.98 34.37 0.07
N THR A 336 13.78 33.77 0.00
CA THR A 336 13.39 32.68 0.87
C THR A 336 13.27 31.44 -0.01
N VAL A 337 14.02 30.40 0.32
CA VAL A 337 14.17 29.21 -0.48
C VAL A 337 13.65 28.01 0.32
N ASN A 338 12.87 27.14 -0.30
CA ASN A 338 12.28 25.99 0.36
C ASN A 338 13.31 24.91 0.68
N ALA A 339 12.94 24.02 1.61
CA ALA A 339 13.71 22.81 1.94
C ALA A 339 14.17 22.07 0.68
N PHE A 340 15.35 21.46 0.77
CA PHE A 340 15.99 20.67 -0.29
C PHE A 340 16.35 21.44 -1.58
N THR A 341 16.21 22.76 -1.56
CA THR A 341 16.76 23.64 -2.60
C THR A 341 17.93 24.38 -1.97
N TYR A 342 19.13 24.12 -2.45
CA TYR A 342 20.37 24.61 -1.86
C TYR A 342 21.08 25.63 -2.75
N GLU A 343 20.31 26.27 -3.61
CA GLU A 343 20.77 27.35 -4.48
C GLU A 343 19.66 28.37 -4.73
N THR A 344 20.05 29.60 -5.04
CA THR A 344 19.15 30.68 -5.46
C THR A 344 19.86 31.65 -6.34
N GLU A 345 19.11 32.51 -7.01
CA GLU A 345 19.62 33.52 -7.94
C GLU A 345 19.16 34.92 -7.54
N PHE A 346 20.07 35.90 -7.65
CA PHE A 346 19.77 37.30 -7.47
C PHE A 346 20.09 38.07 -8.74
N ASP A 347 19.07 38.72 -9.27
CA ASP A 347 19.15 39.57 -10.45
C ASP A 347 19.37 41.04 -10.09
N ASN A 348 19.74 41.83 -11.11
CA ASN A 348 19.82 43.28 -11.02
C ASN A 348 20.76 43.75 -9.92
N LEU A 349 21.92 43.12 -9.81
CA LEU A 349 23.02 43.61 -8.96
C LEU A 349 23.86 44.66 -9.71
N THR A 350 24.28 45.67 -8.98
CA THR A 350 25.21 46.70 -9.47
C THR A 350 26.65 46.27 -9.24
N ASP A 351 27.56 46.76 -10.03
CA ASP A 351 29.00 46.59 -9.82
C ASP A 351 29.41 47.10 -8.44
N GLY A 352 30.29 46.36 -7.79
CA GLY A 352 30.84 46.71 -6.49
C GLY A 352 30.91 45.57 -5.50
N THR A 353 31.24 45.88 -4.26
CA THR A 353 31.33 44.93 -3.17
C THR A 353 29.94 44.67 -2.59
N TRP A 354 29.63 43.37 -2.47
CA TRP A 354 28.41 42.88 -1.84
C TRP A 354 28.74 42.01 -0.66
N TYR A 355 27.82 41.97 0.29
CA TYR A 355 27.88 41.15 1.49
C TYR A 355 26.70 40.20 1.49
N LEU A 356 26.98 38.93 1.81
CA LEU A 356 26.04 37.82 1.80
C LEU A 356 26.00 37.16 3.18
N ARG A 357 24.79 36.86 3.66
CA ARG A 357 24.57 36.00 4.81
C ARG A 357 23.35 35.14 4.60
N ALA A 358 23.31 33.98 5.30
CA ALA A 358 22.21 33.04 5.23
C ALA A 358 21.88 32.50 6.61
N ARG A 359 20.62 32.07 6.82
CA ARG A 359 20.19 31.33 7.99
C ARG A 359 19.17 30.27 7.59
N SER A 360 19.07 29.23 8.41
CA SER A 360 18.03 28.23 8.32
C SER A 360 16.80 28.66 9.14
N GLU A 361 15.60 28.37 8.63
CA GLU A 361 14.35 28.53 9.33
C GLU A 361 13.68 27.15 9.48
N TYR A 362 13.07 26.88 10.62
CA TYR A 362 12.44 25.60 10.94
C TYR A 362 11.20 25.80 11.82
N VAL A 363 10.41 24.74 12.07
CA VAL A 363 9.15 24.88 12.81
C VAL A 363 9.35 25.39 14.25
N GLY A 364 10.54 25.19 14.84
CA GLY A 364 10.87 25.67 16.20
C GLY A 364 11.45 27.06 16.27
N GLY A 365 11.80 27.69 15.13
CA GLY A 365 12.46 28.98 15.11
C GLY A 365 13.35 29.21 13.89
N GLU A 366 14.43 29.91 14.11
CA GLU A 366 15.44 30.24 13.10
C GLU A 366 16.83 30.19 13.72
N THR A 367 17.83 29.76 12.94
CA THR A 367 19.23 29.79 13.40
C THR A 367 19.79 31.24 13.38
N GLU A 368 20.92 31.42 13.99
CA GLU A 368 21.73 32.62 13.72
C GLU A 368 22.11 32.65 12.25
N TYR A 369 22.47 33.84 11.76
CA TYR A 369 23.05 33.97 10.43
C TYR A 369 24.46 33.41 10.42
N CYS A 370 24.84 32.82 9.28
CA CYS A 370 26.23 32.42 9.05
C CYS A 370 27.16 33.67 9.02
N ASP A 371 28.47 33.42 9.12
CA ASP A 371 29.46 34.48 8.94
C ASP A 371 29.24 35.20 7.62
N THR A 372 29.29 36.53 7.68
CA THR A 372 29.07 37.38 6.49
C THR A 372 30.22 37.20 5.50
N ILE A 373 29.88 36.83 4.28
CA ILE A 373 30.82 36.69 3.16
C ILE A 373 30.80 37.99 2.34
N SER A 374 31.96 38.54 2.03
CA SER A 374 32.11 39.66 1.08
C SER A 374 32.64 39.16 -0.27
N PHE A 375 32.14 39.72 -1.36
CA PHE A 375 32.60 39.43 -2.72
C PHE A 375 32.40 40.64 -3.62
N THR A 376 33.13 40.71 -4.74
CA THR A 376 32.98 41.77 -5.75
C THR A 376 32.09 41.22 -6.88
N PHE A 377 31.00 41.90 -7.17
CA PHE A 377 30.14 41.61 -8.32
C PHE A 377 30.43 42.60 -9.45
N LYS A 378 30.57 42.06 -10.67
CA LYS A 378 30.68 42.85 -11.91
C LYS A 378 29.59 42.38 -12.86
N ASN A 379 28.65 43.28 -13.15
CA ASN A 379 27.57 42.98 -14.06
C ASN A 379 28.09 42.86 -15.49
N SER A 380 28.05 41.67 -16.06
CA SER A 380 28.49 41.42 -17.41
C SER A 380 27.42 41.66 -18.47
N SER A 381 26.44 42.58 -18.20
CA SER A 381 25.40 42.93 -19.17
C SER A 381 26.04 43.53 -20.43
N GLY A 382 26.29 42.76 -21.42
CA GLY A 382 26.77 43.19 -22.74
C GLY A 382 27.88 42.37 -23.40
N MET A 383 28.49 41.41 -22.72
CA MET A 383 29.38 40.44 -23.38
C MET A 383 28.99 39.03 -22.93
N GLU A 384 28.39 38.24 -23.81
CA GLU A 384 28.50 36.78 -23.71
C GLU A 384 29.98 36.47 -23.56
N THR A 385 30.41 36.05 -22.39
CA THR A 385 31.79 35.66 -22.14
C THR A 385 32.14 34.54 -23.13
N LEU A 386 33.19 34.74 -23.88
CA LEU A 386 33.80 33.76 -24.80
C LEU A 386 34.02 32.36 -24.24
N GLU A 387 33.86 32.17 -22.93
CA GLU A 387 33.94 30.86 -22.27
C GLU A 387 32.67 29.97 -22.39
N LYS A 388 31.47 30.54 -22.69
CA LYS A 388 30.29 29.76 -23.05
C LYS A 388 30.25 29.39 -24.53
N ARG A 389 31.03 30.06 -25.37
CA ARG A 389 31.27 29.59 -26.76
C ARG A 389 32.22 28.40 -26.68
N GLY A 390 31.65 27.21 -26.84
CA GLY A 390 32.44 26.01 -26.97
C GLY A 390 32.05 24.81 -26.16
N LYS A 391 31.13 24.95 -25.21
CA LYS A 391 30.62 23.82 -24.43
C LYS A 391 29.15 23.60 -24.68
N CYS A 392 28.76 22.36 -24.82
CA CYS A 392 27.33 22.02 -24.81
C CYS A 392 26.72 22.34 -23.45
N TYR A 393 25.45 22.69 -23.42
CA TYR A 393 24.70 22.91 -22.18
C TYR A 393 23.28 22.37 -22.29
N VAL A 394 22.69 22.01 -21.15
CA VAL A 394 21.35 21.44 -21.09
C VAL A 394 20.38 22.51 -20.59
N ILE A 395 19.29 22.70 -21.35
CA ILE A 395 18.12 23.45 -20.92
C ILE A 395 17.29 22.54 -20.01
N GLN A 396 17.03 22.99 -18.79
CA GLN A 396 16.24 22.25 -17.78
C GLN A 396 14.75 22.60 -17.92
N GLY A 397 13.86 21.78 -17.35
CA GLY A 397 12.43 22.07 -17.23
C GLY A 397 11.53 21.12 -18.04
N GLU A 398 10.31 21.55 -18.34
CA GLU A 398 9.28 20.71 -18.99
C GLU A 398 9.63 20.24 -20.40
N ASN A 399 10.46 20.99 -21.13
CA ASN A 399 10.93 20.61 -22.47
C ASN A 399 12.46 20.64 -22.47
N PRO A 400 13.12 19.65 -21.87
CA PRO A 400 14.56 19.64 -21.77
C PRO A 400 15.22 19.45 -23.12
N ALA A 401 16.33 20.14 -23.34
CA ALA A 401 17.08 20.06 -24.56
C ALA A 401 18.58 20.25 -24.34
N LEU A 402 19.41 19.63 -25.15
CA LEU A 402 20.83 19.94 -25.26
C LEU A 402 21.04 20.99 -26.35
N VAL A 403 21.85 22.01 -26.06
CA VAL A 403 22.29 22.99 -27.06
C VAL A 403 23.76 22.75 -27.38
N VAL A 404 24.06 22.63 -28.66
CA VAL A 404 25.42 22.43 -29.16
C VAL A 404 26.23 23.71 -29.03
N GLY A 405 27.39 23.62 -28.38
CA GLY A 405 28.20 24.80 -28.05
C GLY A 405 29.02 25.33 -29.23
N ASN A 406 29.51 24.46 -30.11
CA ASN A 406 30.35 24.77 -31.28
C ASN A 406 29.95 23.91 -32.48
N ASP A 407 30.30 24.41 -33.68
CA ASP A 407 30.29 23.55 -34.86
C ASP A 407 31.18 22.35 -34.65
N ALA A 408 30.70 21.18 -35.02
CA ALA A 408 31.42 19.92 -34.89
C ALA A 408 31.22 19.06 -36.14
N ARG A 409 32.08 18.02 -36.31
CA ARG A 409 31.93 17.05 -37.39
C ARG A 409 30.86 16.01 -37.07
N HIS A 410 30.81 15.62 -35.79
CA HIS A 410 29.88 14.60 -35.35
C HIS A 410 29.55 14.75 -33.88
N ILE A 411 28.27 14.58 -33.50
CA ILE A 411 27.80 14.55 -32.13
C ILE A 411 26.89 13.35 -31.88
N THR A 412 27.11 12.66 -30.76
CA THR A 412 26.13 11.71 -30.22
C THR A 412 25.71 12.15 -28.82
N VAL A 413 24.42 11.95 -28.52
CA VAL A 413 23.83 12.33 -27.25
C VAL A 413 23.09 11.14 -26.66
N ASP A 414 23.62 10.59 -25.59
CA ASP A 414 22.99 9.52 -24.82
C ASP A 414 22.52 10.08 -23.47
N VAL A 415 21.41 9.56 -22.94
CA VAL A 415 20.93 9.91 -21.61
C VAL A 415 20.97 8.66 -20.74
N ALA A 416 21.54 8.79 -19.53
CA ALA A 416 21.64 7.72 -18.55
C ALA A 416 20.90 8.12 -17.25
N ASN A 417 20.38 7.12 -16.55
CA ASN A 417 19.86 7.28 -15.21
C ASN A 417 20.99 7.37 -14.16
N LEU A 418 20.65 7.59 -12.90
CA LEU A 418 21.63 7.71 -11.81
C LEU A 418 22.43 6.44 -11.54
N SER A 419 21.95 5.27 -11.98
CA SER A 419 22.71 4.00 -11.90
C SER A 419 23.72 3.84 -13.06
N GLY A 420 23.79 4.81 -13.99
CA GLY A 420 24.68 4.79 -15.15
C GLY A 420 24.15 3.98 -16.34
N GLN A 421 22.94 3.47 -16.28
CA GLN A 421 22.30 2.77 -17.39
C GLN A 421 21.83 3.77 -18.44
N ILE A 422 22.23 3.59 -19.70
CA ILE A 422 21.75 4.39 -20.82
C ILE A 422 20.28 4.04 -21.08
N ILE A 423 19.40 5.05 -20.95
CA ILE A 423 17.96 4.94 -21.17
C ILE A 423 17.54 5.29 -22.60
N GLY A 424 18.37 5.99 -23.34
CA GLY A 424 18.12 6.31 -24.75
C GLY A 424 19.26 7.07 -25.40
N ARG A 425 19.33 6.96 -26.73
CA ARG A 425 20.11 7.82 -27.60
C ARG A 425 19.20 8.86 -28.22
N PHE A 426 19.48 10.14 -28.01
CA PHE A 426 18.66 11.26 -28.43
C PHE A 426 19.15 11.96 -29.68
N ALA A 427 20.45 11.82 -30.00
CA ALA A 427 21.01 12.29 -31.26
C ALA A 427 22.23 11.46 -31.70
N ASP A 428 22.39 11.40 -33.01
CA ASP A 428 23.55 10.90 -33.74
C ASP A 428 23.59 11.71 -35.03
N MET A 429 24.35 12.84 -35.04
CA MET A 429 24.27 13.85 -36.08
C MET A 429 25.64 14.19 -36.65
N GLU A 430 25.68 14.30 -37.98
CA GLU A 430 26.85 14.80 -38.69
C GLU A 430 26.75 16.32 -38.90
N ASN A 431 27.88 17.01 -38.71
CA ASN A 431 28.04 18.45 -38.92
C ASN A 431 27.02 19.34 -38.17
N PRO A 432 26.78 19.09 -36.84
CA PRO A 432 25.95 19.99 -36.05
C PRO A 432 26.57 21.39 -35.96
N ALA A 433 25.74 22.43 -36.05
CA ALA A 433 26.15 23.82 -35.88
C ALA A 433 26.06 24.28 -34.44
N ALA A 434 26.87 25.27 -34.08
CA ALA A 434 26.72 25.94 -32.78
C ALA A 434 25.32 26.55 -32.66
N GLY A 435 24.62 26.25 -31.54
CA GLY A 435 23.24 26.66 -31.31
C GLY A 435 22.19 25.63 -31.72
N ASP A 436 22.56 24.54 -32.39
CA ASP A 436 21.63 23.46 -32.67
C ASP A 436 21.04 22.90 -31.38
N ARG A 437 19.73 22.68 -31.42
CA ARG A 437 18.97 22.22 -30.26
C ARG A 437 18.51 20.78 -30.47
N ILE A 438 18.89 19.91 -29.54
CA ILE A 438 18.56 18.49 -29.52
C ILE A 438 17.54 18.30 -28.41
N GLU A 439 16.29 17.99 -28.76
CA GLU A 439 15.22 17.77 -27.79
C GLU A 439 15.42 16.43 -27.04
N LEU A 440 15.35 16.48 -25.71
CA LEU A 440 15.45 15.31 -24.83
C LEU A 440 14.05 14.87 -24.37
N SER A 441 13.16 14.68 -25.33
CA SER A 441 11.73 14.38 -25.10
C SER A 441 11.50 12.94 -24.66
N GLY A 442 10.39 12.68 -23.94
CA GLY A 442 9.99 11.35 -23.52
C GLY A 442 10.65 10.86 -22.21
N LEU A 443 11.43 11.71 -21.55
CA LEU A 443 11.96 11.41 -20.21
C LEU A 443 10.86 11.60 -19.18
N VAL A 444 10.81 10.73 -18.19
CA VAL A 444 10.00 10.95 -16.98
C VAL A 444 10.69 11.93 -16.04
N ARG A 445 9.96 12.56 -15.13
CA ARG A 445 10.59 13.47 -14.16
C ARG A 445 11.66 12.74 -13.34
N GLY A 446 12.85 13.33 -13.30
CA GLY A 446 13.99 12.71 -12.62
C GLY A 446 15.31 13.45 -12.84
N VAL A 447 16.38 12.88 -12.30
CA VAL A 447 17.75 13.34 -12.51
C VAL A 447 18.48 12.41 -13.45
N TYR A 448 19.14 12.96 -14.47
CA TYR A 448 19.81 12.22 -15.53
C TYR A 448 21.21 12.74 -15.80
N ALA A 449 22.05 11.88 -16.34
CA ALA A 449 23.31 12.25 -16.95
C ALA A 449 23.14 12.30 -18.47
N VAL A 450 23.34 13.45 -19.07
CA VAL A 450 23.40 13.63 -20.53
C VAL A 450 24.85 13.47 -20.95
N ILE A 451 25.13 12.38 -21.65
CA ILE A 451 26.46 12.01 -22.11
C ILE A 451 26.60 12.45 -23.56
N VAL A 452 27.45 13.43 -23.79
CA VAL A 452 27.70 14.01 -25.09
C VAL A 452 29.06 13.56 -25.60
N HIS A 453 29.10 12.96 -26.78
CA HIS A 453 30.36 12.74 -27.49
C HIS A 453 30.38 13.68 -28.69
N ILE A 454 31.35 14.55 -28.73
CA ILE A 454 31.54 15.54 -29.79
C ILE A 454 32.97 15.47 -30.32
N ASP A 455 33.16 15.15 -31.59
CA ASP A 455 34.46 14.96 -32.25
C ASP A 455 35.43 14.11 -31.45
N GLY A 456 34.94 12.99 -30.86
CA GLY A 456 35.70 12.05 -30.08
C GLY A 456 36.01 12.47 -28.61
N LYS A 457 35.54 13.64 -28.18
CA LYS A 457 35.59 14.08 -26.76
C LYS A 457 34.25 13.77 -26.09
N ARG A 458 34.34 13.32 -24.82
CA ARG A 458 33.18 13.02 -23.98
C ARG A 458 32.97 14.11 -22.94
N GLU A 459 31.74 14.62 -22.89
CA GLU A 459 31.24 15.51 -21.82
C GLU A 459 30.04 14.85 -21.12
N ILE A 460 29.88 15.12 -19.83
CA ILE A 460 28.71 14.67 -19.06
C ILE A 460 28.07 15.88 -18.43
N LEU A 461 26.79 16.09 -18.72
CA LEU A 461 26.01 17.21 -18.22
C LEU A 461 24.85 16.66 -17.36
N LYS A 462 24.50 17.36 -16.30
CA LYS A 462 23.37 17.00 -15.43
C LYS A 462 22.09 17.57 -16.02
N LEU A 463 21.07 16.73 -16.16
CA LEU A 463 19.69 17.14 -16.48
C LEU A 463 18.80 16.85 -15.27
N ILE A 464 18.02 17.82 -14.89
CA ILE A 464 16.90 17.70 -13.95
C ILE A 464 15.61 18.00 -14.73
N HIS A 465 14.78 16.99 -14.86
CA HIS A 465 13.51 17.06 -15.62
C HIS A 465 12.30 16.88 -14.70
#